data_a159c65bb52d11d9bc3d8854e3dcedf5
#
_entry.id   a159c65bb52d11d9bc3d8854e3dcedf5
#
_cell.length_a   1.000
_cell.length_b   1.000
_cell.length_c   1.000
_cell.angle_alpha   90.00
_cell.angle_beta   90.00
_cell.angle_gamma   90.00
#
_symmetry.space_group_name_H-M   'P 1'
#
loop_
_entity.id
_entity.type
_entity.pdbx_description
1 polymer ?
#
loop_
_entity_poly.entity_id
_entity_poly.type
_entity_poly.pdbx_seq_one_letter_code
_entity_poly.pdbx_strand_id
1 'polypeptide(L)'
;MSDHLSPEQVDDEFFAALTAGDVSRLEPLLDERFLIVDIMSGAVADRAALTAALAERVLEFERVELIERAGRHYGETAILVGRTEMAGSFAGAAFTAASRYTHVFVRGADTRWRLASAQGSHDREA
;
A
#
# COMPACT_ATOMS: atom_id res chain seq x y z
N MET A 1 -0.02 -0.68 -27.45
CA MET A 1 -0.89 -1.01 -26.32
C MET A 1 -0.32 -0.50 -25.02
N SER A 2 -1.15 0.11 -24.24
CA SER A 2 -0.71 0.67 -22.97
C SER A 2 -0.79 -0.40 -21.87
N ASP A 3 0.30 -0.54 -21.11
CA ASP A 3 0.33 -1.39 -19.94
C ASP A 3 0.19 -0.56 -18.67
N HIS A 4 -0.24 0.69 -18.82
CA HIS A 4 -0.36 1.59 -17.69
C HIS A 4 -1.58 1.23 -16.86
N LEU A 5 -1.35 1.01 -15.58
CA LEU A 5 -2.41 0.70 -14.64
C LEU A 5 -3.05 2.00 -14.15
N SER A 6 -4.36 1.92 -13.88
CA SER A 6 -5.06 3.02 -13.19
C SER A 6 -4.61 3.06 -11.72
N PRO A 7 -4.87 4.16 -11.00
CA PRO A 7 -4.59 4.17 -9.56
C PRO A 7 -5.23 3.01 -8.81
N GLU A 8 -6.47 2.65 -9.15
CA GLU A 8 -7.17 1.53 -8.53
C GLU A 8 -6.43 0.21 -8.79
N GLN A 9 -5.93 0.04 -10.00
CA GLN A 9 -5.18 -1.17 -10.35
C GLN A 9 -3.83 -1.20 -9.66
N VAL A 10 -3.16 -0.05 -9.52
CA VAL A 10 -1.91 0.05 -8.76
C VAL A 10 -2.15 -0.32 -7.30
N ASP A 11 -3.27 0.15 -6.74
CA ASP A 11 -3.66 -0.17 -5.37
C ASP A 11 -3.86 -1.68 -5.19
N ASP A 12 -4.57 -2.31 -6.12
CA ASP A 12 -4.79 -3.77 -6.10
C ASP A 12 -3.46 -4.52 -6.19
N GLU A 13 -2.57 -4.10 -7.08
CA GLU A 13 -1.25 -4.72 -7.23
C GLU A 13 -0.38 -4.51 -5.99
N PHE A 14 -0.51 -3.35 -5.35
CA PHE A 14 0.19 -3.07 -4.10
C PHE A 14 -0.20 -4.11 -3.03
N PHE A 15 -1.50 -4.32 -2.83
CA PHE A 15 -1.97 -5.30 -1.85
C PHE A 15 -1.54 -6.71 -2.23
N ALA A 16 -1.59 -7.06 -3.51
CA ALA A 16 -1.17 -8.38 -3.97
C ALA A 16 0.33 -8.61 -3.74
N ALA A 17 1.15 -7.59 -3.99
CA ALA A 17 2.60 -7.69 -3.78
C ALA A 17 2.93 -7.80 -2.28
N LEU A 18 2.20 -7.09 -1.43
CA LEU A 18 2.37 -7.21 0.03
C LEU A 18 2.07 -8.64 0.48
N THR A 19 0.95 -9.20 0.02
CA THR A 19 0.55 -10.56 0.41
C THR A 19 1.55 -11.59 -0.09
N ALA A 20 2.07 -11.41 -1.29
CA ALA A 20 3.07 -12.32 -1.86
C ALA A 20 4.45 -12.12 -1.25
N GLY A 21 4.70 -10.99 -0.58
CA GLY A 21 6.04 -10.65 -0.09
C GLY A 21 7.02 -10.43 -1.24
N ASP A 22 6.53 -10.02 -2.38
CA ASP A 22 7.32 -9.95 -3.62
C ASP A 22 7.80 -8.52 -3.85
N VAL A 23 9.04 -8.25 -3.40
CA VAL A 23 9.63 -6.92 -3.48
C VAL A 23 9.80 -6.47 -4.93
N SER A 24 10.11 -7.39 -5.85
CA SER A 24 10.30 -7.03 -7.24
C SER A 24 8.99 -6.60 -7.92
N ARG A 25 7.84 -7.08 -7.43
CA ARG A 25 6.54 -6.60 -7.88
C ARG A 25 6.16 -5.29 -7.21
N LEU A 26 6.55 -5.13 -5.96
CA LEU A 26 6.17 -3.97 -5.15
C LEU A 26 6.90 -2.70 -5.56
N GLU A 27 8.22 -2.78 -5.72
CA GLU A 27 9.06 -1.61 -5.88
C GLU A 27 8.64 -0.70 -7.05
N PRO A 28 8.33 -1.23 -8.24
CA PRO A 28 7.91 -0.37 -9.36
C PRO A 28 6.58 0.35 -9.14
N LEU A 29 5.77 -0.11 -8.18
CA LEU A 29 4.48 0.52 -7.89
C LEU A 29 4.62 1.75 -7.00
N LEU A 30 5.77 1.91 -6.36
CA LEU A 30 6.00 2.96 -5.37
C LEU A 30 6.79 4.09 -5.99
N ASP A 31 6.36 5.33 -5.73
CA ASP A 31 7.14 6.51 -6.10
C ASP A 31 8.48 6.48 -5.36
N GLU A 32 9.52 7.05 -5.96
CA GLU A 32 10.85 7.03 -5.32
C GLU A 32 10.86 7.81 -4.00
N ARG A 33 9.90 8.70 -3.81
CA ARG A 33 9.74 9.49 -2.58
C ARG A 33 8.59 8.99 -1.71
N PHE A 34 8.17 7.75 -1.91
CA PHE A 34 7.07 7.13 -1.18
C PHE A 34 7.28 7.17 0.33
N LEU A 35 6.20 7.45 1.05
CA LEU A 35 6.16 7.36 2.51
C LEU A 35 4.94 6.56 2.94
N ILE A 36 5.10 5.78 3.98
CA ILE A 36 4.01 5.05 4.60
C ILE A 36 4.01 5.31 6.10
N VAL A 37 2.82 5.51 6.66
CA VAL A 37 2.64 5.61 8.10
C VAL A 37 2.11 4.27 8.60
N ASP A 38 2.86 3.64 9.52
CA ASP A 38 2.47 2.34 10.05
C ASP A 38 1.22 2.47 10.92
N ILE A 39 0.20 1.65 10.62
CA ILE A 39 -1.09 1.70 11.31
C ILE A 39 -0.97 1.41 12.81
N MET A 40 -0.01 0.57 13.20
CA MET A 40 0.10 0.13 14.59
C MET A 40 0.91 1.10 15.45
N SER A 41 2.04 1.59 14.93
CA SER A 41 2.98 2.39 15.71
C SER A 41 2.95 3.88 15.39
N GLY A 42 2.40 4.25 14.23
CA GLY A 42 2.49 5.62 13.74
C GLY A 42 3.84 6.00 13.19
N ALA A 43 4.78 5.05 13.11
CA ALA A 43 6.10 5.32 12.55
C ALA A 43 6.02 5.57 11.06
N VAL A 44 6.90 6.42 10.54
CA VAL A 44 6.97 6.73 9.12
C VAL A 44 8.14 5.95 8.51
N ALA A 45 7.86 5.26 7.40
CA ALA A 45 8.87 4.51 6.67
C ALA A 45 8.87 4.96 5.21
N ASP A 46 10.04 4.90 4.58
CA ASP A 46 10.17 5.18 3.16
C ASP A 46 10.14 3.88 2.34
N ARG A 47 10.31 4.02 1.02
CA ARG A 47 10.28 2.86 0.13
C ARG A 47 11.34 1.82 0.50
N ALA A 48 12.56 2.28 0.80
CA ALA A 48 13.65 1.36 1.13
C ALA A 48 13.35 0.60 2.43
N ALA A 49 12.79 1.27 3.42
CA ALA A 49 12.47 0.62 4.70
C ALA A 49 11.35 -0.42 4.53
N LEU A 50 10.33 -0.10 3.74
CA LEU A 50 9.23 -1.05 3.49
C LEU A 50 9.74 -2.27 2.73
N THR A 51 10.49 -2.05 1.65
CA THR A 51 10.99 -3.17 0.85
C THR A 51 11.95 -4.06 1.65
N ALA A 52 12.79 -3.45 2.50
CA ALA A 52 13.70 -4.21 3.35
C ALA A 52 12.92 -5.06 4.37
N ALA A 53 11.89 -4.49 4.98
CA ALA A 53 11.08 -5.22 5.97
C ALA A 53 10.42 -6.44 5.34
N LEU A 54 9.94 -6.33 4.11
CA LEU A 54 9.34 -7.44 3.39
C LEU A 54 10.38 -8.46 2.95
N ALA A 55 11.52 -8.00 2.43
CA ALA A 55 12.58 -8.88 1.95
C ALA A 55 13.18 -9.70 3.10
N GLU A 56 13.31 -9.12 4.27
CA GLU A 56 13.88 -9.77 5.45
C GLU A 56 12.82 -10.51 6.27
N ARG A 57 11.58 -10.49 5.82
CA ARG A 57 10.43 -11.15 6.46
C ARG A 57 10.18 -10.66 7.89
N VAL A 58 10.58 -9.44 8.18
CA VAL A 58 10.21 -8.77 9.42
C VAL A 58 8.72 -8.46 9.39
N LEU A 59 8.22 -8.06 8.21
CA LEU A 59 6.81 -7.82 7.97
C LEU A 59 6.32 -8.83 6.94
N GLU A 60 5.30 -9.60 7.32
CA GLU A 60 4.69 -10.58 6.44
C GLU A 60 3.17 -10.43 6.47
N PHE A 61 2.53 -10.47 5.30
CA PHE A 61 1.09 -10.44 5.20
C PHE A 61 0.58 -11.79 4.72
N GLU A 62 -0.32 -12.40 5.48
CA GLU A 62 -1.02 -13.62 5.05
C GLU A 62 -2.20 -13.26 4.17
N ARG A 63 -2.87 -12.13 4.49
CA ARG A 63 -4.10 -11.76 3.84
C ARG A 63 -4.27 -10.24 3.91
N VAL A 64 -4.60 -9.65 2.78
CA VAL A 64 -5.07 -8.27 2.71
C VAL A 64 -6.32 -8.28 1.85
N GLU A 65 -7.46 -8.04 2.45
CA GLU A 65 -8.75 -8.09 1.77
C GLU A 65 -9.33 -6.70 1.66
N LEU A 66 -9.57 -6.25 0.43
CA LEU A 66 -10.21 -4.96 0.18
C LEU A 66 -11.71 -5.12 0.35
N ILE A 67 -12.30 -4.33 1.24
CA ILE A 67 -13.72 -4.39 1.55
C ILE A 67 -14.50 -3.37 0.71
N GLU A 68 -14.01 -2.12 0.66
CA GLU A 68 -14.64 -1.06 -0.11
C GLU A 68 -13.59 -0.01 -0.46
N ARG A 69 -13.87 0.78 -1.50
CA ARG A 69 -12.94 1.80 -1.96
C ARG A 69 -13.68 2.86 -2.75
N ALA A 70 -13.31 4.12 -2.53
CA ALA A 70 -13.77 5.26 -3.31
C ALA A 70 -12.56 6.06 -3.78
N GLY A 71 -12.61 6.59 -5.00
CA GLY A 71 -11.49 7.30 -5.58
C GLY A 71 -11.86 8.67 -6.11
N ARG A 72 -10.87 9.55 -6.15
CA ARG A 72 -10.96 10.88 -6.77
C ARG A 72 -9.68 11.17 -7.52
N HIS A 73 -9.81 11.83 -8.67
CA HIS A 73 -8.68 12.18 -9.53
C HIS A 73 -8.58 13.70 -9.64
N TYR A 74 -7.35 14.19 -9.50
CA TYR A 74 -7.05 15.63 -9.55
C TYR A 74 -5.84 15.83 -10.47
N GLY A 75 -6.07 15.73 -11.81
CA GLY A 75 -4.98 15.84 -12.78
C GLY A 75 -3.98 14.71 -12.64
N GLU A 76 -2.75 15.04 -12.26
CA GLU A 76 -1.67 14.07 -12.12
C GLU A 76 -1.66 13.41 -10.72
N THR A 77 -2.68 13.64 -9.93
CA THR A 77 -2.80 13.09 -8.58
C THR A 77 -4.13 12.38 -8.42
N ALA A 78 -4.13 11.26 -7.72
CA ALA A 78 -5.36 10.54 -7.38
C ALA A 78 -5.32 10.17 -5.91
N ILE A 79 -6.49 10.13 -5.30
CA ILE A 79 -6.65 9.76 -3.90
C ILE A 79 -7.65 8.61 -3.84
N LEU A 80 -7.27 7.53 -3.17
CA LEU A 80 -8.17 6.42 -2.90
C LEU A 80 -8.36 6.31 -1.40
N VAL A 81 -9.61 6.23 -0.98
CA VAL A 81 -9.96 5.98 0.42
C VAL A 81 -10.69 4.66 0.46
N GLY A 82 -10.22 3.75 1.30
CA GLY A 82 -10.79 2.42 1.33
C GLY A 82 -10.74 1.80 2.72
N ARG A 83 -11.20 0.57 2.77
CA ARG A 83 -11.19 -0.21 3.99
C ARG A 83 -10.67 -1.60 3.66
N THR A 84 -9.72 -2.07 4.46
CA THR A 84 -9.15 -3.41 4.33
C THR A 84 -9.25 -4.17 5.63
N GLU A 85 -9.27 -5.49 5.52
CA GLU A 85 -9.04 -6.39 6.65
C GLU A 85 -7.79 -7.19 6.33
N MET A 86 -6.87 -7.27 7.28
CA MET A 86 -5.59 -7.90 7.02
C MET A 86 -5.13 -8.75 8.20
N ALA A 87 -4.30 -9.74 7.90
CA ALA A 87 -3.66 -10.59 8.87
C ALA A 87 -2.22 -10.82 8.43
N GLY A 88 -1.33 -10.93 9.40
CA GLY A 88 0.07 -11.16 9.11
C GLY A 88 0.88 -11.26 10.38
N SER A 89 2.18 -10.96 10.27
CA SER A 89 3.05 -10.92 11.42
C SER A 89 4.08 -9.79 11.26
N PHE A 90 4.50 -9.25 12.40
CA PHE A 90 5.56 -8.26 12.46
C PHE A 90 6.57 -8.73 13.50
N ALA A 91 7.83 -8.91 13.09
CA ALA A 91 8.91 -9.40 13.94
C ALA A 91 8.51 -10.68 14.67
N GLY A 92 7.76 -11.56 13.98
CA GLY A 92 7.33 -12.83 14.52
C GLY A 92 6.03 -12.78 15.33
N ALA A 93 5.48 -11.59 15.59
CA ALA A 93 4.25 -11.44 16.35
C ALA A 93 3.05 -11.32 15.40
N ALA A 94 2.10 -12.24 15.51
CA ALA A 94 0.92 -12.26 14.67
C ALA A 94 0.02 -11.04 14.95
N PHE A 95 -0.59 -10.50 13.90
CA PHE A 95 -1.57 -9.42 14.04
C PHE A 95 -2.75 -9.63 13.10
N THR A 96 -3.88 -9.04 13.47
CA THR A 96 -5.01 -8.82 12.58
C THR A 96 -5.39 -7.34 12.71
N ALA A 97 -5.83 -6.74 11.63
CA ALA A 97 -6.22 -5.34 11.66
C ALA A 97 -7.30 -5.05 10.64
N ALA A 98 -8.28 -4.25 11.03
CA ALA A 98 -9.18 -3.61 10.08
C ALA A 98 -8.69 -2.18 9.96
N SER A 99 -8.50 -1.72 8.73
CA SER A 99 -7.87 -0.45 8.44
C SER A 99 -8.74 0.39 7.52
N ARG A 100 -8.96 1.63 7.89
CA ARG A 100 -9.44 2.67 6.99
C ARG A 100 -8.21 3.38 6.44
N TYR A 101 -8.01 3.36 5.14
CA TYR A 101 -6.78 3.91 4.56
C TYR A 101 -7.05 5.06 3.61
N THR A 102 -6.05 5.92 3.46
CA THR A 102 -5.97 6.92 2.42
C THR A 102 -4.66 6.71 1.67
N HIS A 103 -4.74 6.49 0.38
CA HIS A 103 -3.58 6.34 -0.48
C HIS A 103 -3.57 7.46 -1.51
N VAL A 104 -2.39 8.06 -1.70
CA VAL A 104 -2.19 9.14 -2.67
C VAL A 104 -1.30 8.62 -3.79
N PHE A 105 -1.75 8.81 -5.02
CA PHE A 105 -1.03 8.36 -6.22
C PHE A 105 -0.64 9.56 -7.04
N VAL A 106 0.53 9.48 -7.66
CA VAL A 106 1.01 10.52 -8.58
C VAL A 106 1.34 9.89 -9.92
N ARG A 107 1.09 10.63 -10.99
CA ARG A 107 1.44 10.18 -12.34
C ARG A 107 2.75 10.85 -12.73
N GLY A 108 3.76 10.05 -13.01
CA GLY A 108 5.09 10.54 -13.37
C GLY A 108 5.19 11.00 -14.81
N ALA A 109 6.38 11.49 -15.19
CA ALA A 109 6.66 11.93 -16.54
C ALA A 109 6.51 10.81 -17.57
N ASP A 110 6.67 9.54 -17.12
CA ASP A 110 6.48 8.36 -17.96
C ASP A 110 5.00 7.98 -18.10
N THR A 111 4.09 8.80 -17.60
CA THR A 111 2.64 8.63 -17.60
C THR A 111 2.15 7.43 -16.76
N ARG A 112 3.01 6.87 -15.92
CA ARG A 112 2.63 5.78 -15.03
C ARG A 112 2.23 6.31 -13.66
N TRP A 113 1.17 5.73 -13.12
CA TRP A 113 0.73 6.01 -11.76
C TRP A 113 1.57 5.23 -10.77
N ARG A 114 1.98 5.90 -9.68
CA ARG A 114 2.70 5.26 -8.58
C ARG A 114 2.13 5.72 -7.27
N LEU A 115 2.19 4.84 -6.29
CA LEU A 115 1.73 5.15 -4.93
C LEU A 115 2.78 6.06 -4.28
N ALA A 116 2.37 7.24 -3.86
CA ALA A 116 3.27 8.23 -3.26
C ALA A 116 3.17 8.26 -1.75
N SER A 117 1.97 7.99 -1.21
CA SER A 117 1.77 8.02 0.24
C SER A 117 0.71 7.02 0.63
N ALA A 118 0.96 6.29 1.70
CA ALA A 118 0.01 5.33 2.25
C ALA A 118 -0.14 5.57 3.74
N GLN A 119 -1.37 5.62 4.21
CA GLN A 119 -1.66 5.73 5.63
C GLN A 119 -2.95 5.00 5.92
N GLY A 120 -2.93 4.19 6.97
CA GLY A 120 -4.12 3.55 7.49
C GLY A 120 -4.36 3.94 8.93
N SER A 121 -5.61 3.90 9.32
CA SER A 121 -6.02 4.08 10.71
C SER A 121 -6.81 2.86 11.13
N HIS A 122 -6.69 2.49 12.37
CA HIS A 122 -7.45 1.37 12.91
C HIS A 122 -8.94 1.67 12.78
N ASP A 123 -9.67 0.75 12.14
CA ASP A 123 -11.11 0.89 12.00
C ASP A 123 -11.80 0.07 13.09
N ARG A 124 -12.24 0.75 14.13
CA ARG A 124 -12.86 0.10 15.28
C ARG A 124 -14.31 -0.30 15.02
N GLU A 125 -14.87 0.18 13.91
CA GLU A 125 -16.24 -0.16 13.52
C GLU A 125 -16.31 -1.47 12.75
N ALA A 126 -15.17 -2.08 12.51
CA ALA A 126 -15.08 -3.31 11.72
C ALA A 126 -15.75 -4.48 12.41
#